data_39374d32e15312017e27f8c63a85947e
#
_entry.id   39374d32e15312017e27f8c63a85947e
#
_cell.length_a   1.000
_cell.length_b   1.000
_cell.length_c   1.000
_cell.angle_alpha   90.00
_cell.angle_beta   90.00
_cell.angle_gamma   90.00
#
_symmetry.space_group_name_H-M   'P 1'
#
loop_
_entity.id
_entity.type
_entity.pdbx_description
1 polymer ?
#
loop_
_entity_poly.entity_id
_entity_poly.type
_entity_poly.pdbx_seq_one_letter_code
_entity_poly.pdbx_strand_id
1 'polypeptide(L)'
;MQAPYSRVLGDLLRERADRYATRPAVISAHGAMTYDTLADRAARIAAGLRARGIRRGDRVGLLVNNRPEWLEAFFGIAMAGGVVVALSTWSTADELDWLLQDAQVRMLIMMDRFGDNNFVAALSGWRSGRYPTLTEVFVVGDSGYSELVSAEPLPPLAPGLGARASDDAIIIYTSGSSSRPKSVPLAHDGIIENGFNIGERQGYTPEDRVLLAPPLFWSYGSANAMSATLTHGATLVLQARFEPAEAISLIEQHRCTALYTLPAITSAIISHATFRRDRVASLRTGLTIGAPQDVVTAATELGAAQICNVYGQTESYGNCCVTPHDWPLERRAACQGPPLPGVTVRIVDDASGSPLPTGEEGMIEVRGYVMRGYIGASANQTDAVMTADGFFCTGDMGRLLPDGTLSFSGRVSEMIKKSGINISPAEVEDVLMRHPAVAMAGVVGVPDPIQGELLVAFVVPKPGETPTPAELAAHCRAIASRYKVPDRIEIRETLPVTVTGKLMRRDLKQIAASLPRKSVA
;
A
#
# COMPACT_ATOMS: atom_id res chain seq x y z
N MET A 1 0.40 12.56 -20.53
CA MET A 1 1.84 13.01 -20.55
C MET A 1 2.68 12.05 -21.39
N GLN A 2 3.93 12.41 -21.78
CA GLN A 2 4.83 11.45 -22.46
C GLN A 2 5.38 10.44 -21.43
N ALA A 3 5.17 9.16 -21.69
CA ALA A 3 5.68 8.09 -20.85
C ALA A 3 7.22 8.11 -20.76
N PRO A 4 7.82 7.67 -19.63
CA PRO A 4 9.26 7.48 -19.55
C PRO A 4 9.74 6.47 -20.62
N TYR A 5 10.92 6.75 -21.21
CA TYR A 5 11.57 5.77 -22.07
C TYR A 5 12.44 4.77 -21.29
N SER A 6 12.89 5.16 -20.10
CA SER A 6 13.67 4.31 -19.22
C SER A 6 12.83 3.15 -18.67
N ARG A 7 13.45 1.98 -18.54
CA ARG A 7 12.84 0.76 -18.02
C ARG A 7 13.55 0.22 -16.77
N VAL A 8 14.56 0.94 -16.28
CA VAL A 8 15.27 0.68 -15.03
C VAL A 8 15.14 1.91 -14.14
N LEU A 9 14.85 1.73 -12.87
CA LEU A 9 14.57 2.85 -11.95
C LEU A 9 15.74 3.83 -11.81
N GLY A 10 16.99 3.32 -11.80
CA GLY A 10 18.15 4.19 -11.78
C GLY A 10 18.25 5.10 -13.01
N ASP A 11 17.93 4.57 -14.18
CA ASP A 11 17.92 5.33 -15.43
C ASP A 11 16.70 6.26 -15.50
N LEU A 12 15.56 5.85 -14.95
CA LEU A 12 14.39 6.73 -14.81
C LEU A 12 14.73 7.99 -14.01
N LEU A 13 15.43 7.85 -12.89
CA LEU A 13 15.80 9.03 -12.11
C LEU A 13 16.74 9.97 -12.89
N ARG A 14 17.72 9.43 -13.64
CA ARG A 14 18.58 10.22 -14.52
C ARG A 14 17.76 10.94 -15.61
N GLU A 15 16.87 10.21 -16.31
CA GLU A 15 15.96 10.77 -17.31
C GLU A 15 15.12 11.92 -16.74
N ARG A 16 14.64 11.78 -15.51
CA ARG A 16 13.86 12.84 -14.85
C ARG A 16 14.74 14.02 -14.41
N ALA A 17 15.97 13.76 -13.95
CA ALA A 17 16.94 14.80 -13.63
C ALA A 17 17.32 15.61 -14.87
N ASP A 18 17.59 14.95 -16.01
CA ASP A 18 17.88 15.65 -17.27
C ASP A 18 16.72 16.57 -17.71
N ARG A 19 15.48 16.17 -17.47
CA ARG A 19 14.30 16.93 -17.89
C ARG A 19 13.85 17.98 -16.88
N TYR A 20 14.03 17.73 -15.58
CA TYR A 20 13.45 18.52 -14.49
C TYR A 20 14.50 18.94 -13.44
N ALA A 21 15.77 19.07 -13.81
CA ALA A 21 16.94 19.24 -12.94
C ALA A 21 16.68 20.07 -11.68
N THR A 22 16.20 21.30 -11.86
CA THR A 22 16.00 22.27 -10.76
C THR A 22 14.67 22.18 -10.04
N ARG A 23 13.75 21.30 -10.51
CA ARG A 23 12.47 21.11 -9.83
C ARG A 23 12.65 20.28 -8.57
N PRO A 24 11.89 20.56 -7.50
CA PRO A 24 11.89 19.69 -6.33
C PRO A 24 11.39 18.28 -6.70
N ALA A 25 12.21 17.27 -6.45
CA ALA A 25 11.79 15.86 -6.49
C ALA A 25 11.13 15.45 -5.19
N VAL A 26 11.68 15.96 -4.07
CA VAL A 26 11.19 15.65 -2.73
C VAL A 26 11.25 16.88 -1.83
N ILE A 27 10.23 17.03 -0.99
CA ILE A 27 10.17 18.02 0.10
C ILE A 27 9.96 17.25 1.41
N SER A 28 10.67 17.63 2.46
CA SER A 28 10.57 17.05 3.79
C SER A 28 10.82 18.11 4.86
N ALA A 29 10.77 17.73 6.13
CA ALA A 29 11.16 18.61 7.25
C ALA A 29 12.61 19.11 7.14
N HIS A 30 13.47 18.44 6.34
CA HIS A 30 14.88 18.84 6.10
C HIS A 30 15.04 19.79 4.89
N GLY A 31 13.95 20.22 4.28
CA GLY A 31 13.94 21.09 3.11
C GLY A 31 13.60 20.37 1.81
N ALA A 32 13.81 21.07 0.70
CA ALA A 32 13.55 20.57 -0.65
C ALA A 32 14.85 20.05 -1.28
N MET A 33 14.75 18.93 -1.99
CA MET A 33 15.81 18.35 -2.80
C MET A 33 15.34 18.28 -4.25
N THR A 34 16.14 18.79 -5.17
CA THR A 34 15.84 18.78 -6.61
C THR A 34 16.06 17.40 -7.22
N TYR A 35 15.53 17.18 -8.43
CA TYR A 35 15.78 15.96 -9.20
C TYR A 35 17.26 15.74 -9.47
N ASP A 36 18.00 16.81 -9.83
CA ASP A 36 19.44 16.75 -10.06
C ASP A 36 20.21 16.36 -8.80
N THR A 37 19.88 16.99 -7.67
CA THR A 37 20.51 16.66 -6.37
C THR A 37 20.21 15.22 -5.96
N LEU A 38 18.96 14.76 -6.13
CA LEU A 38 18.60 13.37 -5.80
C LEU A 38 19.36 12.36 -6.69
N ALA A 39 19.49 12.66 -7.99
CA ALA A 39 20.22 11.81 -8.91
C ALA A 39 21.72 11.76 -8.61
N ASP A 40 22.35 12.89 -8.26
CA ASP A 40 23.76 12.95 -7.85
C ASP A 40 23.99 12.14 -6.57
N ARG A 41 23.18 12.34 -5.52
CA ARG A 41 23.32 11.62 -4.26
C ARG A 41 23.11 10.12 -4.42
N ALA A 42 22.12 9.71 -5.21
CA ALA A 42 21.89 8.31 -5.55
C ALA A 42 23.08 7.71 -6.31
N ALA A 43 23.66 8.45 -7.26
CA ALA A 43 24.84 7.99 -8.01
C ALA A 43 26.08 7.85 -7.12
N ARG A 44 26.26 8.70 -6.12
CA ARG A 44 27.34 8.58 -5.10
C ARG A 44 27.14 7.33 -4.24
N ILE A 45 25.93 7.10 -3.72
CA ILE A 45 25.61 5.87 -2.97
C ILE A 45 25.88 4.64 -3.84
N ALA A 46 25.46 4.67 -5.12
CA ALA A 46 25.72 3.57 -6.05
C ALA A 46 27.22 3.29 -6.23
N ALA A 47 28.04 4.33 -6.35
CA ALA A 47 29.50 4.21 -6.44
C ALA A 47 30.09 3.57 -5.18
N GLY A 48 29.68 4.05 -4.00
CA GLY A 48 30.13 3.52 -2.72
C GLY A 48 29.76 2.05 -2.50
N LEU A 49 28.53 1.65 -2.89
CA LEU A 49 28.05 0.26 -2.85
C LEU A 49 28.85 -0.64 -3.82
N ARG A 50 29.07 -0.17 -5.05
CA ARG A 50 29.87 -0.90 -6.06
C ARG A 50 31.32 -1.10 -5.62
N ALA A 51 31.96 -0.08 -5.05
CA ALA A 51 33.30 -0.16 -4.51
C ALA A 51 33.43 -1.21 -3.39
N ARG A 52 32.33 -1.45 -2.65
CA ARG A 52 32.24 -2.48 -1.60
C ARG A 52 31.72 -3.83 -2.12
N GLY A 53 31.65 -3.99 -3.44
CA GLY A 53 31.40 -5.26 -4.11
C GLY A 53 29.94 -5.60 -4.36
N ILE A 54 28.98 -4.64 -4.23
CA ILE A 54 27.60 -4.87 -4.69
C ILE A 54 27.59 -5.07 -6.20
N ARG A 55 26.90 -6.10 -6.62
CA ARG A 55 26.74 -6.51 -8.02
C ARG A 55 25.26 -6.63 -8.36
N ARG A 56 24.97 -6.80 -9.65
CA ARG A 56 23.62 -7.04 -10.14
C ARG A 56 22.96 -8.20 -9.40
N GLY A 57 21.78 -7.96 -8.83
CA GLY A 57 20.97 -8.93 -8.09
C GLY A 57 21.32 -9.07 -6.61
N ASP A 58 22.41 -8.45 -6.13
CA ASP A 58 22.71 -8.44 -4.69
C ASP A 58 21.64 -7.66 -3.92
N ARG A 59 21.25 -8.17 -2.76
CA ARG A 59 20.18 -7.61 -1.95
C ARG A 59 20.71 -6.66 -0.89
N VAL A 60 20.21 -5.43 -0.91
CA VAL A 60 20.57 -4.39 0.07
C VAL A 60 19.34 -4.04 0.89
N GLY A 61 19.42 -4.26 2.19
CA GLY A 61 18.36 -3.90 3.13
C GLY A 61 18.24 -2.37 3.26
N LEU A 62 17.02 -1.88 3.31
CA LEU A 62 16.72 -0.46 3.52
C LEU A 62 15.72 -0.31 4.66
N LEU A 63 16.22 0.05 5.85
CA LEU A 63 15.48 0.23 7.10
C LEU A 63 15.44 1.71 7.46
N VAL A 64 14.70 2.48 6.71
CA VAL A 64 14.56 3.94 6.84
C VAL A 64 13.09 4.29 6.69
N ASN A 65 12.60 5.30 7.42
CA ASN A 65 11.24 5.82 7.29
C ASN A 65 11.07 6.76 6.07
N ASN A 66 9.95 7.51 6.00
CA ASN A 66 9.71 8.48 4.93
C ASN A 66 10.64 9.70 5.04
N ARG A 67 11.87 9.55 4.54
CA ARG A 67 12.93 10.57 4.53
C ARG A 67 13.60 10.62 3.17
N PRO A 68 14.26 11.74 2.81
CA PRO A 68 15.01 11.83 1.55
C PRO A 68 16.05 10.73 1.39
N GLU A 69 16.71 10.31 2.46
CA GLU A 69 17.72 9.25 2.47
C GLU A 69 17.16 7.88 2.04
N TRP A 70 15.84 7.64 2.23
CA TRP A 70 15.20 6.46 1.69
C TRP A 70 15.22 6.45 0.16
N LEU A 71 14.91 7.61 -0.46
CA LEU A 71 14.92 7.76 -1.94
C LEU A 71 16.35 7.72 -2.49
N GLU A 72 17.29 8.41 -1.84
CA GLU A 72 18.72 8.39 -2.20
C GLU A 72 19.26 6.95 -2.21
N ALA A 73 19.00 6.20 -1.15
CA ALA A 73 19.44 4.81 -1.03
C ALA A 73 18.71 3.89 -2.02
N PHE A 74 17.39 4.03 -2.17
CA PHE A 74 16.59 3.23 -3.11
C PHE A 74 17.12 3.33 -4.54
N PHE A 75 17.29 4.56 -5.03
CA PHE A 75 17.81 4.79 -6.38
C PHE A 75 19.31 4.47 -6.47
N GLY A 76 20.09 4.71 -5.42
CA GLY A 76 21.49 4.33 -5.35
C GLY A 76 21.69 2.81 -5.47
N ILE A 77 20.90 2.02 -4.77
CA ILE A 77 20.90 0.56 -4.88
C ILE A 77 20.52 0.13 -6.30
N ALA A 78 19.46 0.72 -6.87
CA ALA A 78 19.03 0.42 -8.24
C ALA A 78 20.10 0.78 -9.29
N MET A 79 20.77 1.94 -9.16
CA MET A 79 21.88 2.35 -10.03
C MET A 79 23.11 1.44 -9.89
N ALA A 80 23.36 0.90 -8.69
CA ALA A 80 24.41 -0.09 -8.48
C ALA A 80 24.08 -1.46 -9.09
N GLY A 81 22.84 -1.69 -9.50
CA GLY A 81 22.33 -2.97 -9.99
C GLY A 81 21.84 -3.90 -8.88
N GLY A 82 21.75 -3.41 -7.65
CA GLY A 82 21.23 -4.16 -6.50
C GLY A 82 19.71 -4.21 -6.45
N VAL A 83 19.19 -5.03 -5.54
CA VAL A 83 17.77 -5.19 -5.22
C VAL A 83 17.51 -4.62 -3.83
N VAL A 84 16.56 -3.71 -3.71
CA VAL A 84 16.18 -3.15 -2.41
C VAL A 84 15.35 -4.17 -1.62
N VAL A 85 15.73 -4.45 -0.38
CA VAL A 85 14.86 -5.16 0.57
C VAL A 85 14.23 -4.11 1.49
N ALA A 86 12.96 -3.80 1.25
CA ALA A 86 12.24 -2.80 2.02
C ALA A 86 11.87 -3.35 3.40
N LEU A 87 12.53 -2.84 4.44
CA LEU A 87 12.34 -3.26 5.82
C LEU A 87 11.46 -2.26 6.56
N SER A 88 10.51 -2.78 7.32
CA SER A 88 9.58 -1.95 8.09
C SER A 88 10.25 -1.38 9.34
N THR A 89 10.16 -0.07 9.53
CA THR A 89 10.61 0.59 10.77
C THR A 89 9.69 0.31 11.97
N TRP A 90 8.62 -0.43 11.77
CA TRP A 90 7.71 -0.91 12.82
C TRP A 90 8.05 -2.34 13.28
N SER A 91 8.96 -3.02 12.58
CA SER A 91 9.35 -4.38 12.92
C SER A 91 10.05 -4.46 14.27
N THR A 92 9.76 -5.51 15.01
CA THR A 92 10.50 -5.90 16.21
C THR A 92 11.90 -6.41 15.85
N ALA A 93 12.78 -6.56 16.86
CA ALA A 93 14.11 -7.11 16.65
C ALA A 93 14.08 -8.54 16.07
N ASP A 94 13.15 -9.38 16.55
CA ASP A 94 12.98 -10.77 16.07
C ASP A 94 12.46 -10.83 14.62
N GLU A 95 11.54 -9.92 14.26
CA GLU A 95 11.09 -9.81 12.88
C GLU A 95 12.22 -9.36 11.94
N LEU A 96 12.98 -8.35 12.33
CA LEU A 96 14.14 -7.89 11.54
C LEU A 96 15.20 -8.98 11.38
N ASP A 97 15.45 -9.73 12.43
CA ASP A 97 16.38 -10.87 12.40
C ASP A 97 15.96 -11.88 11.33
N TRP A 98 14.71 -12.28 11.36
CA TRP A 98 14.18 -13.21 10.37
C TRP A 98 14.20 -12.64 8.94
N LEU A 99 13.77 -11.38 8.76
CA LEU A 99 13.72 -10.72 7.45
C LEU A 99 15.10 -10.62 6.80
N LEU A 100 16.13 -10.26 7.56
CA LEU A 100 17.50 -10.14 7.06
C LEU A 100 18.08 -11.49 6.60
N GLN A 101 17.73 -12.57 7.31
CA GLN A 101 18.15 -13.93 6.96
C GLN A 101 17.36 -14.45 5.74
N ASP A 102 16.04 -14.33 5.74
CA ASP A 102 15.17 -14.79 4.64
C ASP A 102 15.52 -14.10 3.33
N ALA A 103 15.70 -12.79 3.36
CA ALA A 103 16.10 -12.02 2.19
C ALA A 103 17.57 -12.19 1.83
N GLN A 104 18.40 -12.85 2.65
CA GLN A 104 19.85 -12.96 2.42
C GLN A 104 20.50 -11.60 2.13
N VAL A 105 20.22 -10.61 2.97
CA VAL A 105 20.71 -9.24 2.82
C VAL A 105 22.23 -9.23 2.87
N ARG A 106 22.87 -8.59 1.86
CA ARG A 106 24.32 -8.47 1.76
C ARG A 106 24.87 -7.21 2.42
N MET A 107 24.18 -6.09 2.27
CA MET A 107 24.47 -4.83 2.96
C MET A 107 23.18 -4.24 3.50
N LEU A 108 23.27 -3.45 4.57
CA LEU A 108 22.11 -2.80 5.18
C LEU A 108 22.36 -1.30 5.31
N ILE A 109 21.43 -0.49 4.79
CA ILE A 109 21.33 0.94 5.06
C ILE A 109 20.16 1.15 6.02
N MET A 110 20.42 1.71 7.19
CA MET A 110 19.39 1.87 8.22
C MET A 110 19.49 3.21 8.95
N MET A 111 18.40 3.65 9.53
CA MET A 111 18.42 4.70 10.54
C MET A 111 18.78 4.10 11.91
N ASP A 112 19.23 4.94 12.85
CA ASP A 112 19.60 4.52 14.20
C ASP A 112 18.40 4.06 15.03
N ARG A 113 17.29 4.80 14.93
CA ARG A 113 16.04 4.54 15.68
C ARG A 113 14.81 5.14 14.99
N PHE A 114 13.63 4.60 15.33
CA PHE A 114 12.35 5.19 14.97
C PHE A 114 11.29 4.88 16.04
N GLY A 115 10.70 5.93 16.64
CA GLY A 115 9.87 5.77 17.82
C GLY A 115 10.65 5.07 18.95
N ASP A 116 10.08 4.01 19.49
CA ASP A 116 10.71 3.22 20.57
C ASP A 116 11.72 2.18 20.04
N ASN A 117 11.76 1.93 18.74
CA ASN A 117 12.66 0.95 18.13
C ASN A 117 14.08 1.52 18.00
N ASN A 118 15.04 0.89 18.64
CA ASN A 118 16.48 1.17 18.52
C ASN A 118 17.15 0.08 17.66
N PHE A 119 17.35 0.38 16.38
CA PHE A 119 17.86 -0.59 15.41
C PHE A 119 19.34 -0.89 15.59
N VAL A 120 20.13 0.10 16.06
CA VAL A 120 21.55 -0.10 16.39
C VAL A 120 21.70 -1.12 17.51
N ALA A 121 20.87 -1.03 18.54
CA ALA A 121 20.87 -2.01 19.63
C ALA A 121 20.36 -3.38 19.17
N ALA A 122 19.26 -3.42 18.40
CA ALA A 122 18.66 -4.66 17.89
C ALA A 122 19.65 -5.46 17.02
N LEU A 123 20.49 -4.77 16.24
CA LEU A 123 21.45 -5.37 15.31
C LEU A 123 22.90 -5.33 15.82
N SER A 124 23.15 -5.02 17.10
CA SER A 124 24.50 -4.88 17.66
C SER A 124 25.40 -6.12 17.47
N GLY A 125 24.81 -7.31 17.40
CA GLY A 125 25.49 -8.58 17.16
C GLY A 125 25.67 -8.97 15.69
N TRP A 126 25.42 -8.09 14.71
CA TRP A 126 25.43 -8.49 13.29
C TRP A 126 26.78 -9.08 12.80
N ARG A 127 27.90 -8.67 13.40
CA ARG A 127 29.25 -9.23 13.09
C ARG A 127 29.54 -10.60 13.69
N SER A 128 28.67 -11.14 14.54
CA SER A 128 28.88 -12.44 15.22
C SER A 128 28.69 -13.68 14.33
N GLY A 129 28.42 -13.49 13.03
CA GLY A 129 28.09 -14.58 12.09
C GLY A 129 26.60 -14.97 12.06
N ARG A 130 25.76 -14.26 12.82
CA ARG A 130 24.31 -14.47 12.82
C ARG A 130 23.67 -14.23 11.44
N TYR A 131 24.27 -13.35 10.63
CA TYR A 131 23.83 -13.03 9.26
C TYR A 131 24.98 -13.34 8.29
N PRO A 132 25.07 -14.59 7.78
CA PRO A 132 26.25 -15.04 7.04
C PRO A 132 26.46 -14.29 5.72
N THR A 133 25.43 -13.66 5.18
CA THR A 133 25.50 -12.88 3.93
C THR A 133 25.77 -11.39 4.17
N LEU A 134 25.52 -10.87 5.40
CA LEU A 134 25.61 -9.45 5.71
C LEU A 134 27.07 -9.04 5.93
N THR A 135 27.62 -8.25 5.03
CA THR A 135 29.02 -7.81 5.05
C THR A 135 29.22 -6.43 5.67
N GLU A 136 28.26 -5.52 5.50
CA GLU A 136 28.36 -4.14 6.00
C GLU A 136 27.00 -3.57 6.41
N VAL A 137 27.01 -2.68 7.40
CA VAL A 137 25.86 -1.93 7.90
C VAL A 137 26.22 -0.45 7.94
N PHE A 138 25.38 0.38 7.31
CA PHE A 138 25.51 1.84 7.28
C PHE A 138 24.34 2.45 8.04
N VAL A 139 24.66 3.27 9.03
CA VAL A 139 23.64 4.02 9.79
C VAL A 139 23.56 5.44 9.21
N VAL A 140 22.38 5.84 8.79
CA VAL A 140 22.16 7.19 8.25
C VAL A 140 22.61 8.24 9.26
N GLY A 141 23.52 9.11 8.84
CA GLY A 141 24.13 10.15 9.67
C GLY A 141 25.45 9.77 10.33
N ASP A 142 25.90 8.51 10.24
CA ASP A 142 27.24 8.12 10.70
C ASP A 142 28.33 8.37 9.64
N SER A 143 29.60 8.11 10.01
CA SER A 143 30.75 8.25 9.12
C SER A 143 30.68 7.30 7.92
N GLY A 144 30.24 6.06 8.11
CA GLY A 144 30.16 5.06 7.04
C GLY A 144 29.12 5.45 5.98
N TYR A 145 27.96 5.96 6.40
CA TYR A 145 26.96 6.53 5.45
C TYR A 145 27.49 7.79 4.77
N SER A 146 28.19 8.66 5.53
CA SER A 146 28.80 9.87 4.97
C SER A 146 29.83 9.56 3.89
N GLU A 147 30.61 8.46 4.03
CA GLU A 147 31.51 7.99 2.99
C GLU A 147 30.76 7.56 1.72
N LEU A 148 29.59 6.90 1.84
CA LEU A 148 28.79 6.51 0.67
C LEU A 148 28.34 7.74 -0.12
N VAL A 149 27.81 8.77 0.56
CA VAL A 149 27.32 10.00 -0.11
C VAL A 149 28.42 10.95 -0.52
N SER A 150 29.66 10.72 -0.12
CA SER A 150 30.84 11.52 -0.53
C SER A 150 31.64 10.88 -1.67
N ALA A 151 31.30 9.66 -2.10
CA ALA A 151 31.96 9.01 -3.21
C ALA A 151 31.78 9.81 -4.51
N GLU A 152 32.70 9.65 -5.48
CA GLU A 152 32.48 10.22 -6.82
C GLU A 152 31.24 9.56 -7.47
N PRO A 153 30.35 10.32 -8.12
CA PRO A 153 29.11 9.80 -8.67
C PRO A 153 29.36 8.69 -9.70
N LEU A 154 28.61 7.59 -9.59
CA LEU A 154 28.67 6.50 -10.56
C LEU A 154 28.09 6.95 -11.90
N PRO A 155 28.87 6.92 -13.00
CA PRO A 155 28.33 7.15 -14.33
C PRO A 155 27.34 6.03 -14.72
N PRO A 156 26.53 6.20 -15.79
CA PRO A 156 25.74 5.12 -16.34
C PRO A 156 26.60 3.87 -16.60
N LEU A 157 26.15 2.72 -16.13
CA LEU A 157 26.89 1.48 -16.30
C LEU A 157 26.84 1.03 -17.76
N ALA A 158 27.95 0.43 -18.22
CA ALA A 158 27.97 -0.18 -19.54
C ALA A 158 26.91 -1.27 -19.68
N PRO A 159 26.38 -1.52 -20.89
CA PRO A 159 25.38 -2.56 -21.12
C PRO A 159 25.79 -3.91 -20.53
N GLY A 160 24.89 -4.52 -19.77
CA GLY A 160 25.09 -5.82 -19.11
C GLY A 160 25.69 -5.75 -17.69
N LEU A 161 26.27 -4.62 -17.26
CA LEU A 161 26.80 -4.43 -15.90
C LEU A 161 25.78 -3.89 -14.90
N GLY A 162 24.75 -3.20 -15.36
CA GLY A 162 23.64 -2.67 -14.57
C GLY A 162 22.45 -3.63 -14.50
N ALA A 163 21.40 -3.18 -13.81
CA ALA A 163 20.12 -3.86 -13.78
C ALA A 163 19.48 -3.92 -15.18
N ARG A 164 18.65 -4.93 -15.41
CA ARG A 164 17.78 -5.04 -16.60
C ARG A 164 16.35 -4.69 -16.20
N ALA A 165 15.54 -4.33 -17.17
CA ALA A 165 14.12 -4.02 -16.98
C ALA A 165 13.37 -5.10 -16.19
N SER A 166 13.65 -6.35 -16.51
CA SER A 166 13.03 -7.52 -15.89
C SER A 166 13.69 -8.00 -14.60
N ASP A 167 14.75 -7.37 -14.09
CA ASP A 167 15.32 -7.73 -12.80
C ASP A 167 14.44 -7.22 -11.66
N ASP A 168 14.51 -7.89 -10.52
CA ASP A 168 13.87 -7.41 -9.31
C ASP A 168 14.51 -6.09 -8.87
N ALA A 169 13.67 -5.10 -8.61
CA ALA A 169 14.08 -3.79 -8.12
C ALA A 169 13.92 -3.67 -6.60
N ILE A 170 12.84 -4.27 -6.09
CA ILE A 170 12.50 -4.23 -4.67
C ILE A 170 11.84 -5.54 -4.25
N ILE A 171 12.12 -5.96 -3.03
CA ILE A 171 11.43 -7.04 -2.32
C ILE A 171 10.65 -6.40 -1.18
N ILE A 172 9.33 -6.62 -1.16
CA ILE A 172 8.41 -6.12 -0.14
C ILE A 172 7.82 -7.30 0.62
N TYR A 173 7.86 -7.25 1.94
CA TYR A 173 7.26 -8.26 2.79
C TYR A 173 5.81 -7.90 3.12
N THR A 174 4.89 -8.84 2.89
CA THR A 174 3.45 -8.68 3.16
C THR A 174 3.01 -9.57 4.31
N SER A 175 2.14 -9.05 5.18
CA SER A 175 1.47 -9.86 6.20
C SER A 175 0.43 -10.75 5.54
N GLY A 176 0.81 -11.98 5.21
CA GLY A 176 -0.13 -13.00 4.72
C GLY A 176 -1.00 -13.59 5.85
N SER A 177 -1.91 -14.50 5.48
CA SER A 177 -2.70 -15.33 6.43
C SER A 177 -1.83 -16.33 7.21
N SER A 178 -0.56 -16.51 6.83
CA SER A 178 0.43 -17.37 7.49
C SER A 178 1.11 -16.63 8.66
N SER A 179 1.76 -17.39 9.55
CA SER A 179 2.46 -16.85 10.72
C SER A 179 3.67 -15.96 10.36
N ARG A 180 4.17 -16.03 9.13
CA ARG A 180 5.32 -15.25 8.65
C ARG A 180 4.99 -14.45 7.39
N PRO A 181 5.57 -13.25 7.22
CA PRO A 181 5.37 -12.43 6.02
C PRO A 181 5.84 -13.14 4.75
N LYS A 182 5.18 -12.85 3.62
CA LYS A 182 5.57 -13.34 2.30
C LYS A 182 6.45 -12.32 1.60
N SER A 183 7.50 -12.79 0.95
CA SER A 183 8.46 -11.96 0.21
C SER A 183 8.04 -11.80 -1.25
N VAL A 184 7.66 -10.59 -1.63
CA VAL A 184 7.16 -10.23 -2.96
C VAL A 184 8.22 -9.44 -3.72
N PRO A 185 8.90 -10.03 -4.72
CA PRO A 185 9.79 -9.30 -5.61
C PRO A 185 9.01 -8.57 -6.70
N LEU A 186 9.37 -7.32 -6.96
CA LEU A 186 8.80 -6.48 -8.02
C LEU A 186 9.91 -6.00 -8.95
N ALA A 187 9.71 -6.16 -10.26
CA ALA A 187 10.68 -5.79 -11.29
C ALA A 187 10.68 -4.29 -11.61
N HIS A 188 11.78 -3.79 -12.15
CA HIS A 188 11.96 -2.38 -12.51
C HIS A 188 10.90 -1.88 -13.49
N ASP A 189 10.70 -2.61 -14.61
CA ASP A 189 9.76 -2.22 -15.65
C ASP A 189 8.32 -2.13 -15.15
N GLY A 190 7.89 -3.13 -14.37
CA GLY A 190 6.55 -3.16 -13.81
C GLY A 190 6.29 -1.98 -12.87
N ILE A 191 7.27 -1.58 -12.04
CA ILE A 191 7.14 -0.42 -11.15
C ILE A 191 7.01 0.88 -11.97
N ILE A 192 7.80 1.03 -13.05
CA ILE A 192 7.79 2.23 -13.89
C ILE A 192 6.50 2.34 -14.69
N GLU A 193 6.13 1.27 -15.39
CA GLU A 193 4.93 1.24 -16.24
C GLU A 193 3.66 1.40 -15.41
N ASN A 194 3.53 0.61 -14.34
CA ASN A 194 2.36 0.68 -13.47
C ASN A 194 2.28 2.03 -12.78
N GLY A 195 3.41 2.54 -12.28
CA GLY A 195 3.49 3.87 -11.66
C GLY A 195 3.08 4.98 -12.61
N PHE A 196 3.53 4.94 -13.87
CA PHE A 196 3.10 5.90 -14.89
C PHE A 196 1.58 5.83 -15.12
N ASN A 197 1.05 4.64 -15.33
CA ASN A 197 -0.39 4.44 -15.55
C ASN A 197 -1.24 4.91 -14.35
N ILE A 198 -0.76 4.69 -13.12
CA ILE A 198 -1.41 5.17 -11.89
C ILE A 198 -1.43 6.71 -11.86
N GLY A 199 -0.33 7.36 -12.22
CA GLY A 199 -0.26 8.83 -12.27
C GLY A 199 -1.16 9.43 -13.33
N GLU A 200 -1.26 8.82 -14.53
CA GLU A 200 -2.22 9.20 -15.59
C GLU A 200 -3.67 9.08 -15.08
N ARG A 201 -4.02 8.01 -14.32
CA ARG A 201 -5.36 7.89 -13.71
C ARG A 201 -5.67 9.00 -12.72
N GLN A 202 -4.67 9.50 -12.00
CA GLN A 202 -4.80 10.60 -11.06
C GLN A 202 -4.70 11.98 -11.73
N GLY A 203 -4.39 12.05 -13.02
CA GLY A 203 -4.19 13.28 -13.77
C GLY A 203 -2.97 14.07 -13.29
N TYR A 204 -1.85 13.38 -13.03
CA TYR A 204 -0.63 14.02 -12.57
C TYR A 204 0.09 14.79 -13.68
N THR A 205 0.69 15.88 -13.26
CA THR A 205 1.54 16.76 -14.06
C THR A 205 2.82 17.08 -13.28
N PRO A 206 3.85 17.67 -13.90
CA PRO A 206 5.04 18.08 -13.19
C PRO A 206 4.80 19.15 -12.09
N GLU A 207 3.67 19.85 -12.15
CA GLU A 207 3.29 20.87 -11.17
C GLU A 207 2.72 20.29 -9.87
N ASP A 208 2.38 19.00 -9.88
CA ASP A 208 1.75 18.37 -8.72
C ASP A 208 2.72 18.17 -7.57
N ARG A 209 2.18 18.28 -6.36
CA ARG A 209 2.84 18.02 -5.10
C ARG A 209 2.02 17.01 -4.32
N VAL A 210 2.62 15.85 -4.11
CA VAL A 210 1.93 14.66 -3.60
C VAL A 210 2.32 14.43 -2.14
N LEU A 211 1.41 14.65 -1.20
CA LEU A 211 1.63 14.31 0.20
C LEU A 211 1.62 12.79 0.36
N LEU A 212 2.70 12.24 0.90
CA LEU A 212 2.83 10.82 1.24
C LEU A 212 2.91 10.62 2.74
N ALA A 213 1.81 10.19 3.34
CA ALA A 213 1.74 9.74 4.72
C ALA A 213 2.00 8.23 4.88
N PRO A 214 1.48 7.34 3.98
CA PRO A 214 1.82 5.92 4.00
C PRO A 214 3.32 5.66 3.85
N PRO A 215 3.86 4.60 4.50
CA PRO A 215 5.30 4.33 4.46
C PRO A 215 5.84 3.96 3.08
N LEU A 216 7.05 4.42 2.76
CA LEU A 216 7.79 4.05 1.54
C LEU A 216 8.19 2.58 1.51
N PHE A 217 8.31 1.89 2.64
CA PHE A 217 8.59 0.46 2.67
C PHE A 217 7.36 -0.43 2.34
N TRP A 218 6.19 0.16 2.05
CA TRP A 218 5.04 -0.52 1.48
C TRP A 218 4.94 -0.31 -0.02
N SER A 219 4.28 -1.25 -0.73
CA SER A 219 3.98 -1.09 -2.15
C SER A 219 3.17 0.17 -2.44
N TYR A 220 2.23 0.54 -1.55
CA TYR A 220 1.43 1.76 -1.68
C TYR A 220 2.28 3.04 -1.61
N GLY A 221 3.38 3.04 -0.85
CA GLY A 221 4.34 4.14 -0.82
C GLY A 221 5.33 4.10 -1.99
N SER A 222 6.05 3.00 -2.16
CA SER A 222 7.14 2.90 -3.15
C SER A 222 6.69 2.56 -4.55
N ALA A 223 5.95 1.45 -4.73
CA ALA A 223 5.55 1.01 -6.06
C ALA A 223 4.42 1.86 -6.66
N ASN A 224 3.66 2.59 -5.84
CA ASN A 224 2.57 3.46 -6.30
C ASN A 224 2.91 4.94 -6.16
N ALA A 225 2.88 5.51 -4.95
CA ALA A 225 3.01 6.95 -4.75
C ALA A 225 4.32 7.52 -5.31
N MET A 226 5.45 6.92 -4.91
CA MET A 226 6.77 7.36 -5.38
C MET A 226 6.89 7.21 -6.89
N SER A 227 6.55 6.04 -7.44
CA SER A 227 6.69 5.78 -8.88
C SER A 227 5.74 6.66 -9.72
N ALA A 228 4.46 6.83 -9.31
CA ALA A 228 3.52 7.70 -10.00
C ALA A 228 4.00 9.17 -9.98
N THR A 229 4.50 9.65 -8.85
CA THR A 229 5.01 11.02 -8.70
C THR A 229 6.24 11.24 -9.59
N LEU A 230 7.24 10.37 -9.49
CA LEU A 230 8.51 10.57 -10.19
C LEU A 230 8.40 10.34 -11.71
N THR A 231 7.59 9.39 -12.16
CA THR A 231 7.33 9.18 -13.60
C THR A 231 6.71 10.40 -14.27
N HIS A 232 6.03 11.27 -13.51
CA HIS A 232 5.42 12.51 -14.00
C HIS A 232 6.26 13.76 -13.77
N GLY A 233 7.43 13.64 -13.13
CA GLY A 233 8.27 14.80 -12.79
C GLY A 233 7.65 15.68 -11.71
N ALA A 234 6.70 15.16 -10.96
CA ALA A 234 6.02 15.81 -9.84
C ALA A 234 6.88 15.77 -8.56
N THR A 235 6.43 16.45 -7.51
CA THR A 235 7.15 16.55 -6.23
C THR A 235 6.51 15.65 -5.17
N LEU A 236 7.30 14.80 -4.52
CA LEU A 236 6.87 14.04 -3.36
C LEU A 236 7.07 14.86 -2.07
N VAL A 237 6.02 15.05 -1.29
CA VAL A 237 6.07 15.70 0.02
C VAL A 237 5.99 14.62 1.09
N LEU A 238 7.08 14.45 1.84
CA LEU A 238 7.24 13.37 2.80
C LEU A 238 6.86 13.80 4.20
N GLN A 239 6.06 12.98 4.85
CA GLN A 239 5.84 13.01 6.29
C GLN A 239 6.53 11.79 6.91
N ALA A 240 7.45 12.02 7.84
CA ALA A 240 8.30 10.97 8.43
C ALA A 240 7.48 9.93 9.23
N ARG A 241 6.44 10.40 9.89
CA ARG A 241 5.42 9.62 10.61
C ARG A 241 4.10 10.36 10.45
N PHE A 242 3.03 9.64 10.16
CA PHE A 242 1.73 10.29 10.06
C PHE A 242 1.33 10.96 11.37
N GLU A 243 1.05 12.25 11.28
CA GLU A 243 0.54 13.11 12.32
C GLU A 243 -0.43 14.12 11.67
N PRO A 244 -1.71 14.17 12.11
CA PRO A 244 -2.75 14.95 11.40
C PRO A 244 -2.45 16.45 11.31
N ALA A 245 -1.95 17.07 12.38
CA ALA A 245 -1.65 18.51 12.40
C ALA A 245 -0.50 18.85 11.43
N GLU A 246 0.54 18.00 11.40
CA GLU A 246 1.66 18.15 10.46
C GLU A 246 1.18 17.95 9.01
N ALA A 247 0.32 16.93 8.75
CA ALA A 247 -0.24 16.70 7.41
C ALA A 247 -0.98 17.93 6.89
N ILE A 248 -1.86 18.55 7.72
CA ILE A 248 -2.57 19.78 7.39
C ILE A 248 -1.57 20.92 7.09
N SER A 249 -0.55 21.07 7.93
CA SER A 249 0.47 22.12 7.76
C SER A 249 1.29 21.93 6.48
N LEU A 250 1.69 20.70 6.15
CA LEU A 250 2.42 20.37 4.91
C LEU A 250 1.56 20.64 3.67
N ILE A 251 0.26 20.29 3.71
CA ILE A 251 -0.66 20.60 2.60
C ILE A 251 -0.75 22.10 2.38
N GLU A 252 -0.95 22.88 3.44
CA GLU A 252 -1.07 24.32 3.38
C GLU A 252 0.23 24.98 2.90
N GLN A 253 1.36 24.70 3.58
CA GLN A 253 2.66 25.32 3.34
C GLN A 253 3.19 25.01 1.94
N HIS A 254 3.10 23.76 1.51
CA HIS A 254 3.63 23.32 0.23
C HIS A 254 2.58 23.28 -0.87
N ARG A 255 1.33 23.69 -0.57
CA ARG A 255 0.22 23.67 -1.53
C ARG A 255 0.09 22.31 -2.21
N CYS A 256 0.07 21.23 -1.39
CA CYS A 256 -0.06 19.88 -1.93
C CYS A 256 -1.35 19.77 -2.76
N THR A 257 -1.24 19.22 -3.97
CA THR A 257 -2.36 19.07 -4.91
C THR A 257 -2.95 17.67 -4.90
N ALA A 258 -2.20 16.71 -4.36
CA ALA A 258 -2.60 15.32 -4.26
C ALA A 258 -2.13 14.71 -2.93
N LEU A 259 -2.79 13.63 -2.53
CA LEU A 259 -2.39 12.84 -1.37
C LEU A 259 -2.64 11.35 -1.59
N TYR A 260 -1.80 10.53 -0.97
CA TYR A 260 -2.09 9.11 -0.76
C TYR A 260 -2.66 8.96 0.64
N THR A 261 -3.90 8.48 0.72
CA THR A 261 -4.62 8.38 1.99
C THR A 261 -5.23 6.98 2.19
N LEU A 262 -5.68 6.76 3.40
CA LEU A 262 -6.48 5.61 3.83
C LEU A 262 -7.66 6.16 4.66
N PRO A 263 -8.75 5.44 4.85
CA PRO A 263 -9.91 5.93 5.62
C PRO A 263 -9.54 6.49 6.99
N ALA A 264 -8.66 5.80 7.73
CA ALA A 264 -8.19 6.26 9.04
C ALA A 264 -7.38 7.56 8.97
N ILE A 265 -6.53 7.74 7.94
CA ILE A 265 -5.75 8.95 7.72
C ILE A 265 -6.70 10.11 7.37
N THR A 266 -7.62 9.90 6.44
CA THR A 266 -8.63 10.89 6.05
C THR A 266 -9.45 11.34 7.27
N SER A 267 -9.98 10.40 8.03
CA SER A 267 -10.77 10.69 9.24
C SER A 267 -9.97 11.45 10.28
N ALA A 268 -8.71 11.05 10.54
CA ALA A 268 -7.85 11.73 11.51
C ALA A 268 -7.53 13.17 11.10
N ILE A 269 -7.32 13.44 9.80
CA ILE A 269 -7.11 14.81 9.29
C ILE A 269 -8.37 15.65 9.49
N ILE A 270 -9.53 15.17 9.06
CA ILE A 270 -10.81 15.91 9.10
C ILE A 270 -11.24 16.18 10.55
N SER A 271 -11.05 15.21 11.44
CA SER A 271 -11.44 15.33 12.85
C SER A 271 -10.46 16.16 13.70
N HIS A 272 -9.32 16.57 13.15
CA HIS A 272 -8.32 17.31 13.92
C HIS A 272 -8.77 18.75 14.19
N ALA A 273 -8.54 19.24 15.41
CA ALA A 273 -8.98 20.57 15.85
C ALA A 273 -8.48 21.75 14.98
N THR A 274 -7.35 21.57 14.30
CA THR A 274 -6.79 22.60 13.40
C THR A 274 -7.25 22.44 11.95
N PHE A 275 -8.07 21.43 11.64
CA PHE A 275 -8.60 21.25 10.29
C PHE A 275 -9.55 22.40 9.93
N ARG A 276 -9.31 22.98 8.77
CA ARG A 276 -10.20 23.92 8.08
C ARG A 276 -10.07 23.70 6.59
N ARG A 277 -11.15 23.81 5.89
CA ARG A 277 -11.23 23.55 4.44
C ARG A 277 -10.31 24.46 3.61
N ASP A 278 -10.13 25.71 4.04
CA ASP A 278 -9.25 26.68 3.40
C ASP A 278 -7.76 26.26 3.47
N ARG A 279 -7.33 25.60 4.55
CA ARG A 279 -5.95 25.13 4.71
C ARG A 279 -5.57 24.01 3.75
N VAL A 280 -6.55 23.22 3.30
CA VAL A 280 -6.35 22.09 2.39
C VAL A 280 -6.91 22.36 0.99
N ALA A 281 -7.26 23.61 0.68
CA ALA A 281 -7.93 24.00 -0.57
C ALA A 281 -7.13 23.72 -1.86
N SER A 282 -5.82 23.46 -1.75
CA SER A 282 -4.98 23.06 -2.89
C SER A 282 -5.17 21.62 -3.32
N LEU A 283 -5.72 20.76 -2.45
CA LEU A 283 -5.99 19.35 -2.80
C LEU A 283 -7.00 19.25 -3.92
N ARG A 284 -6.70 18.45 -4.93
CA ARG A 284 -7.62 18.14 -6.04
C ARG A 284 -7.79 16.65 -6.27
N THR A 285 -6.73 15.85 -6.12
CA THR A 285 -6.68 14.43 -6.52
C THR A 285 -5.89 13.57 -5.52
N GLY A 286 -5.66 12.34 -5.84
CA GLY A 286 -4.90 11.38 -5.05
C GLY A 286 -5.50 9.99 -5.12
N LEU A 287 -5.08 9.12 -4.22
CA LEU A 287 -5.59 7.75 -4.09
C LEU A 287 -6.12 7.49 -2.68
N THR A 288 -7.23 6.78 -2.62
CA THR A 288 -7.72 6.14 -1.38
C THR A 288 -8.09 4.69 -1.63
N ILE A 289 -8.09 3.89 -0.58
CA ILE A 289 -8.52 2.49 -0.57
C ILE A 289 -9.62 2.40 0.48
N GLY A 290 -10.85 2.11 0.08
CA GLY A 290 -11.94 2.02 1.06
C GLY A 290 -13.28 1.67 0.45
N ALA A 291 -14.30 1.70 1.31
CA ALA A 291 -15.69 1.58 0.92
C ALA A 291 -16.15 2.81 0.12
N PRO A 292 -17.29 2.75 -0.57
CA PRO A 292 -17.84 3.88 -1.31
C PRO A 292 -17.90 5.18 -0.50
N GLN A 293 -18.30 5.10 0.77
CA GLN A 293 -18.38 6.28 1.64
C GLN A 293 -17.02 6.91 1.95
N ASP A 294 -15.95 6.11 2.03
CA ASP A 294 -14.59 6.63 2.27
C ASP A 294 -14.11 7.49 1.10
N VAL A 295 -14.43 7.08 -0.14
CA VAL A 295 -14.13 7.85 -1.34
C VAL A 295 -14.93 9.17 -1.36
N VAL A 296 -16.21 9.12 -0.99
CA VAL A 296 -17.07 10.31 -0.90
C VAL A 296 -16.53 11.27 0.17
N THR A 297 -16.19 10.77 1.35
CA THR A 297 -15.61 11.58 2.45
C THR A 297 -14.30 12.26 2.03
N ALA A 298 -13.39 11.53 1.41
CA ALA A 298 -12.14 12.10 0.92
C ALA A 298 -12.35 13.17 -0.16
N ALA A 299 -13.36 12.98 -1.03
CA ALA A 299 -13.68 13.96 -2.07
C ALA A 299 -14.38 15.22 -1.53
N THR A 300 -15.36 15.06 -0.64
CA THR A 300 -16.25 16.15 -0.22
C THR A 300 -15.79 16.83 1.05
N GLU A 301 -15.39 16.09 2.07
CA GLU A 301 -15.01 16.63 3.38
C GLU A 301 -13.53 17.03 3.42
N LEU A 302 -12.61 16.15 3.01
CA LEU A 302 -11.19 16.47 2.94
C LEU A 302 -10.87 17.39 1.75
N GLY A 303 -11.55 17.24 0.61
CA GLY A 303 -11.45 18.15 -0.52
C GLY A 303 -10.68 17.70 -1.72
N ALA A 304 -10.25 16.48 -1.75
CA ALA A 304 -9.65 15.89 -2.93
C ALA A 304 -10.73 15.50 -3.95
N ALA A 305 -11.40 16.49 -4.54
CA ALA A 305 -12.60 16.29 -5.36
C ALA A 305 -12.44 15.27 -6.49
N GLN A 306 -11.23 15.04 -6.98
CA GLN A 306 -10.86 14.09 -8.01
C GLN A 306 -10.15 12.84 -7.46
N ILE A 307 -10.29 12.53 -6.16
CA ILE A 307 -9.64 11.36 -5.57
C ILE A 307 -10.07 10.08 -6.28
N CYS A 308 -9.11 9.18 -6.53
CA CYS A 308 -9.35 7.92 -7.22
C CYS A 308 -9.54 6.78 -6.22
N ASN A 309 -10.42 5.83 -6.54
CA ASN A 309 -10.55 4.55 -5.87
C ASN A 309 -9.71 3.49 -6.59
N VAL A 310 -9.27 2.48 -5.88
CA VAL A 310 -8.31 1.50 -6.42
C VAL A 310 -8.58 0.08 -5.93
N TYR A 311 -8.06 -0.89 -6.68
CA TYR A 311 -7.89 -2.26 -6.25
C TYR A 311 -6.50 -2.77 -6.62
N GLY A 312 -5.93 -3.55 -5.72
CA GLY A 312 -4.70 -4.29 -5.95
C GLY A 312 -4.04 -4.78 -4.67
N GLN A 313 -2.98 -5.52 -4.85
CA GLN A 313 -2.15 -6.11 -3.80
C GLN A 313 -0.69 -5.87 -4.12
N THR A 314 0.21 -6.09 -3.17
CA THR A 314 1.66 -5.97 -3.42
C THR A 314 2.08 -6.84 -4.59
N GLU A 315 1.53 -8.04 -4.70
CA GLU A 315 1.77 -9.02 -5.76
C GLU A 315 1.38 -8.52 -7.16
N SER A 316 0.47 -7.54 -7.24
CA SER A 316 0.08 -6.84 -8.48
C SER A 316 0.62 -5.42 -8.55
N TYR A 317 1.84 -5.21 -8.06
CA TYR A 317 2.52 -3.91 -8.02
C TYR A 317 1.75 -2.82 -7.23
N GLY A 318 0.97 -3.26 -6.25
CA GLY A 318 0.19 -2.42 -5.37
C GLY A 318 -1.21 -2.09 -5.91
N ASN A 319 -1.34 -1.62 -7.14
CA ASN A 319 -2.63 -1.33 -7.76
C ASN A 319 -2.68 -1.90 -9.19
N CYS A 320 -3.75 -2.61 -9.52
CA CYS A 320 -4.00 -3.14 -10.86
C CYS A 320 -5.25 -2.56 -11.52
N CYS A 321 -6.19 -2.00 -10.72
CA CYS A 321 -7.34 -1.24 -11.20
C CYS A 321 -7.39 0.12 -10.49
N VAL A 322 -7.68 1.19 -11.23
CA VAL A 322 -7.74 2.56 -10.70
C VAL A 322 -8.83 3.33 -11.46
N THR A 323 -9.72 4.01 -10.72
CA THR A 323 -10.72 4.88 -11.34
C THR A 323 -10.05 6.13 -11.93
N PRO A 324 -10.41 6.59 -13.14
CA PRO A 324 -9.96 7.88 -13.66
C PRO A 324 -10.44 9.05 -12.79
N HIS A 325 -9.56 10.02 -12.55
CA HIS A 325 -9.81 11.21 -11.73
C HIS A 325 -10.95 12.09 -12.25
N ASP A 326 -11.19 12.08 -13.56
CA ASP A 326 -12.21 12.87 -14.27
C ASP A 326 -13.59 12.22 -14.31
N TRP A 327 -13.73 10.99 -13.79
CA TRP A 327 -15.04 10.37 -13.67
C TRP A 327 -15.91 11.07 -12.61
N PRO A 328 -17.26 11.03 -12.77
CA PRO A 328 -18.17 11.46 -11.70
C PRO A 328 -17.87 10.77 -10.38
N LEU A 329 -18.03 11.49 -9.27
CA LEU A 329 -17.71 10.99 -7.92
C LEU A 329 -18.45 9.68 -7.60
N GLU A 330 -19.75 9.63 -7.94
CA GLU A 330 -20.61 8.48 -7.71
C GLU A 330 -20.05 7.22 -8.38
N ARG A 331 -19.52 7.36 -9.59
CA ARG A 331 -18.93 6.25 -10.33
C ARG A 331 -17.58 5.82 -9.71
N ARG A 332 -16.74 6.78 -9.30
CA ARG A 332 -15.46 6.48 -8.63
C ARG A 332 -15.65 5.80 -7.27
N ALA A 333 -16.72 6.16 -6.55
CA ALA A 333 -17.07 5.53 -5.29
C ALA A 333 -17.63 4.10 -5.47
N ALA A 334 -18.39 3.86 -6.55
CA ALA A 334 -19.11 2.60 -6.76
C ALA A 334 -18.23 1.43 -7.24
N CYS A 335 -16.99 1.67 -7.69
CA CYS A 335 -16.10 0.63 -8.23
C CYS A 335 -14.63 0.98 -8.01
N GLN A 336 -13.74 0.03 -8.32
CA GLN A 336 -12.29 0.22 -8.23
C GLN A 336 -11.66 0.60 -9.59
N GLY A 337 -12.49 0.86 -10.58
CA GLY A 337 -12.06 1.29 -11.91
C GLY A 337 -11.70 0.16 -12.88
N PRO A 338 -11.38 0.52 -14.12
CA PRO A 338 -10.91 -0.44 -15.11
C PRO A 338 -9.48 -0.85 -14.82
N PRO A 339 -9.05 -2.04 -15.30
CA PRO A 339 -7.65 -2.43 -15.27
C PRO A 339 -6.74 -1.36 -15.86
N LEU A 340 -5.55 -1.23 -15.29
CA LEU A 340 -4.51 -0.35 -15.83
C LEU A 340 -4.00 -0.88 -17.18
N PRO A 341 -3.48 -0.04 -18.07
CA PRO A 341 -2.86 -0.50 -19.32
C PRO A 341 -1.81 -1.58 -19.06
N GLY A 342 -1.84 -2.66 -19.84
CA GLY A 342 -0.96 -3.82 -19.65
C GLY A 342 -1.43 -4.83 -18.59
N VAL A 343 -2.53 -4.57 -17.91
CA VAL A 343 -3.15 -5.48 -16.93
C VAL A 343 -4.40 -6.11 -17.53
N THR A 344 -4.57 -7.41 -17.31
CA THR A 344 -5.79 -8.16 -17.60
C THR A 344 -6.38 -8.68 -16.30
N VAL A 345 -7.66 -8.45 -16.07
CA VAL A 345 -8.42 -9.01 -14.96
C VAL A 345 -9.47 -9.97 -15.51
N ARG A 346 -9.62 -11.13 -14.90
CA ARG A 346 -10.75 -12.04 -15.13
C ARG A 346 -11.39 -12.47 -13.82
N ILE A 347 -12.63 -12.86 -13.88
CA ILE A 347 -13.37 -13.41 -12.75
C ILE A 347 -13.57 -14.89 -13.04
N VAL A 348 -13.29 -15.72 -12.04
CA VAL A 348 -13.41 -17.18 -12.16
C VAL A 348 -14.26 -17.75 -11.04
N ASP A 349 -14.90 -18.88 -11.30
CA ASP A 349 -15.56 -19.67 -10.26
C ASP A 349 -14.50 -20.24 -9.30
N ASP A 350 -14.70 -20.05 -8.00
CA ASP A 350 -13.72 -20.43 -6.97
C ASP A 350 -13.47 -21.95 -6.89
N ALA A 351 -14.46 -22.77 -7.26
CA ALA A 351 -14.35 -24.22 -7.20
C ALA A 351 -13.73 -24.85 -8.44
N SER A 352 -14.12 -24.37 -9.63
CA SER A 352 -13.68 -24.97 -10.92
C SER A 352 -12.53 -24.21 -11.58
N GLY A 353 -12.27 -22.93 -11.18
CA GLY A 353 -11.32 -22.05 -11.85
C GLY A 353 -11.77 -21.60 -13.25
N SER A 354 -13.00 -21.91 -13.64
CA SER A 354 -13.52 -21.56 -14.98
C SER A 354 -13.89 -20.08 -15.03
N PRO A 355 -13.56 -19.34 -16.13
CA PRO A 355 -13.99 -17.96 -16.28
C PRO A 355 -15.51 -17.80 -16.22
N LEU A 356 -15.96 -16.79 -15.47
CA LEU A 356 -17.37 -16.43 -15.33
C LEU A 356 -17.76 -15.33 -16.31
N PRO A 357 -19.05 -15.28 -16.76
CA PRO A 357 -19.60 -14.19 -17.54
C PRO A 357 -19.49 -12.83 -16.82
N THR A 358 -19.45 -11.76 -17.62
CA THR A 358 -19.48 -10.39 -17.10
C THR A 358 -20.71 -10.16 -16.22
N GLY A 359 -20.51 -9.56 -15.07
CA GLY A 359 -21.52 -9.27 -14.05
C GLY A 359 -21.67 -10.35 -12.98
N GLU A 360 -21.18 -11.56 -13.22
CA GLU A 360 -21.17 -12.61 -12.20
C GLU A 360 -20.03 -12.42 -11.19
N GLU A 361 -20.29 -12.79 -9.94
CA GLU A 361 -19.33 -12.69 -8.85
C GLU A 361 -18.49 -13.96 -8.72
N GLY A 362 -17.20 -13.79 -8.60
CA GLY A 362 -16.25 -14.89 -8.43
C GLY A 362 -14.89 -14.40 -7.96
N MET A 363 -13.90 -15.28 -7.97
CA MET A 363 -12.54 -14.95 -7.57
C MET A 363 -11.85 -14.10 -8.64
N ILE A 364 -11.16 -13.04 -8.19
CA ILE A 364 -10.42 -12.13 -9.05
C ILE A 364 -9.07 -12.74 -9.38
N GLU A 365 -8.75 -12.84 -10.66
CA GLU A 365 -7.43 -13.19 -11.16
C GLU A 365 -6.84 -12.07 -12.01
N VAL A 366 -5.55 -11.82 -11.86
CA VAL A 366 -4.83 -10.71 -12.49
C VAL A 366 -3.63 -11.22 -13.28
N ARG A 367 -3.42 -10.70 -14.49
CA ARG A 367 -2.22 -10.96 -15.31
C ARG A 367 -1.67 -9.65 -15.87
N GLY A 368 -0.39 -9.64 -16.20
CA GLY A 368 0.34 -8.46 -16.69
C GLY A 368 1.39 -8.03 -15.68
N TYR A 369 1.22 -6.87 -15.05
CA TYR A 369 2.10 -6.46 -13.96
C TYR A 369 1.72 -7.20 -12.67
N VAL A 370 2.25 -8.42 -12.54
CA VAL A 370 2.16 -9.27 -11.36
C VAL A 370 3.54 -9.81 -11.02
N MET A 371 3.78 -10.12 -9.75
CA MET A 371 5.02 -10.78 -9.34
C MET A 371 5.25 -12.08 -10.11
N ARG A 372 6.50 -12.47 -10.29
CA ARG A 372 6.83 -13.77 -10.94
C ARG A 372 6.76 -14.95 -9.98
N GLY A 373 6.63 -14.68 -8.71
CA GLY A 373 6.54 -15.65 -7.63
C GLY A 373 7.12 -15.09 -6.34
N TYR A 374 6.80 -15.74 -5.23
CA TYR A 374 7.45 -15.46 -3.96
C TYR A 374 8.88 -15.98 -3.94
N ILE A 375 9.71 -15.44 -3.06
CA ILE A 375 11.08 -15.88 -2.85
C ILE A 375 11.33 -16.28 -1.38
N GLY A 376 12.55 -16.72 -1.03
CA GLY A 376 12.90 -17.10 0.33
C GLY A 376 12.02 -18.23 0.87
N ALA A 377 11.63 -18.14 2.14
CA ALA A 377 10.80 -19.15 2.81
C ALA A 377 9.38 -19.29 2.23
N SER A 378 8.91 -18.31 1.48
CA SER A 378 7.58 -18.33 0.83
C SER A 378 7.58 -18.83 -0.62
N ALA A 379 8.75 -19.14 -1.21
CA ALA A 379 8.88 -19.54 -2.61
C ALA A 379 7.97 -20.71 -3.01
N ASN A 380 7.82 -21.70 -2.13
CA ASN A 380 6.96 -22.88 -2.35
C ASN A 380 5.45 -22.59 -2.40
N GLN A 381 5.03 -21.36 -2.06
CA GLN A 381 3.64 -20.95 -2.13
C GLN A 381 3.28 -20.35 -3.50
N THR A 382 4.24 -20.18 -4.41
CA THR A 382 4.03 -19.57 -5.73
C THR A 382 3.04 -20.35 -6.57
N ASP A 383 3.22 -21.67 -6.65
CA ASP A 383 2.37 -22.55 -7.49
C ASP A 383 0.90 -22.58 -7.02
N ALA A 384 0.66 -22.26 -5.75
CA ALA A 384 -0.70 -22.19 -5.20
C ALA A 384 -1.45 -20.90 -5.60
N VAL A 385 -0.73 -19.89 -6.08
CA VAL A 385 -1.31 -18.58 -6.40
C VAL A 385 -1.09 -18.14 -7.85
N MET A 386 -0.33 -18.92 -8.64
CA MET A 386 -0.09 -18.63 -10.06
C MET A 386 -0.69 -19.72 -10.93
N THR A 387 -1.53 -19.34 -11.88
CA THR A 387 -2.09 -20.28 -12.84
C THR A 387 -1.08 -20.63 -13.95
N ALA A 388 -1.28 -21.74 -14.65
CA ALA A 388 -0.41 -22.15 -15.75
C ALA A 388 -0.39 -21.15 -16.92
N ASP A 389 -1.44 -20.37 -17.11
CA ASP A 389 -1.55 -19.31 -18.13
C ASP A 389 -1.12 -17.92 -17.61
N GLY A 390 -0.48 -17.86 -16.43
CA GLY A 390 0.21 -16.69 -15.90
C GLY A 390 -0.69 -15.68 -15.20
N PHE A 391 -1.88 -16.07 -14.73
CA PHE A 391 -2.68 -15.25 -13.84
C PHE A 391 -2.28 -15.47 -12.39
N PHE A 392 -2.30 -14.40 -11.62
CA PHE A 392 -2.19 -14.39 -10.18
C PHE A 392 -3.58 -14.50 -9.55
N CYS A 393 -3.80 -15.54 -8.74
CA CYS A 393 -5.01 -15.76 -7.96
C CYS A 393 -4.96 -14.89 -6.71
N THR A 394 -5.77 -13.86 -6.66
CA THR A 394 -5.66 -12.83 -5.61
C THR A 394 -6.19 -13.28 -4.25
N GLY A 395 -7.07 -14.30 -4.23
CA GLY A 395 -7.84 -14.69 -3.05
C GLY A 395 -8.93 -13.68 -2.68
N ASP A 396 -9.21 -12.75 -3.56
CA ASP A 396 -10.26 -11.73 -3.41
C ASP A 396 -11.43 -12.02 -4.35
N MET A 397 -12.64 -11.65 -3.93
CA MET A 397 -13.89 -11.79 -4.68
C MET A 397 -14.29 -10.47 -5.33
N GLY A 398 -14.91 -10.55 -6.49
CA GLY A 398 -15.43 -9.39 -7.19
C GLY A 398 -16.13 -9.77 -8.49
N ARG A 399 -16.47 -8.77 -9.26
CA ARG A 399 -17.08 -8.92 -10.61
C ARG A 399 -16.57 -7.86 -11.57
N LEU A 400 -16.52 -8.18 -12.85
CA LEU A 400 -16.34 -7.21 -13.91
C LEU A 400 -17.72 -6.70 -14.34
N LEU A 401 -17.90 -5.39 -14.32
CA LEU A 401 -19.11 -4.73 -14.82
C LEU A 401 -19.11 -4.71 -16.36
N PRO A 402 -20.28 -4.45 -17.02
CA PRO A 402 -20.37 -4.46 -18.48
C PRO A 402 -19.43 -3.48 -19.20
N ASP A 403 -19.00 -2.42 -18.53
CA ASP A 403 -18.04 -1.44 -19.03
C ASP A 403 -16.56 -1.82 -18.77
N GLY A 404 -16.30 -3.03 -18.27
CA GLY A 404 -14.97 -3.55 -17.96
C GLY A 404 -14.37 -3.05 -16.65
N THR A 405 -15.13 -2.34 -15.82
CA THR A 405 -14.66 -1.91 -14.50
C THR A 405 -14.75 -3.03 -13.48
N LEU A 406 -13.80 -3.07 -12.53
CA LEU A 406 -13.82 -4.01 -11.44
C LEU A 406 -14.64 -3.47 -10.25
N SER A 407 -15.50 -4.32 -9.70
CA SER A 407 -16.18 -4.11 -8.43
C SER A 407 -15.69 -5.19 -7.45
N PHE A 408 -14.92 -4.80 -6.43
CA PHE A 408 -14.41 -5.65 -5.37
C PHE A 408 -15.51 -5.93 -4.34
N SER A 409 -15.64 -7.18 -3.90
CA SER A 409 -16.65 -7.61 -2.91
C SER A 409 -16.06 -7.98 -1.55
N GLY A 410 -14.81 -8.50 -1.49
CA GLY A 410 -14.18 -8.93 -0.25
C GLY A 410 -13.14 -10.03 -0.46
N ARG A 411 -12.65 -10.62 0.63
CA ARG A 411 -11.72 -11.76 0.56
C ARG A 411 -12.44 -13.08 0.67
N VAL A 412 -12.03 -14.06 -0.13
CA VAL A 412 -12.54 -15.46 -0.05
C VAL A 412 -12.46 -16.00 1.38
N SER A 413 -11.33 -15.78 2.07
CA SER A 413 -11.11 -16.23 3.45
C SER A 413 -11.90 -15.46 4.52
N GLU A 414 -12.49 -14.33 4.16
CA GLU A 414 -13.29 -13.48 5.06
C GLU A 414 -14.79 -13.61 4.81
N MET A 415 -15.20 -14.20 3.67
CA MET A 415 -16.61 -14.39 3.33
C MET A 415 -17.33 -15.20 4.42
N ILE A 416 -18.48 -14.72 4.82
CA ILE A 416 -19.33 -15.35 5.85
C ILE A 416 -20.29 -16.31 5.16
N LYS A 417 -20.23 -17.58 5.51
CA LYS A 417 -21.04 -18.64 4.90
C LYS A 417 -22.31 -18.88 5.72
N LYS A 418 -23.34 -18.08 5.48
CA LYS A 418 -24.61 -18.16 6.19
C LYS A 418 -25.69 -18.83 5.34
N SER A 419 -26.20 -19.97 5.81
CA SER A 419 -27.29 -20.72 5.15
C SER A 419 -27.03 -21.01 3.66
N GLY A 420 -25.76 -21.32 3.31
CA GLY A 420 -25.34 -21.57 1.94
C GLY A 420 -25.08 -20.32 1.09
N ILE A 421 -25.27 -19.13 1.65
CA ILE A 421 -25.01 -17.84 0.97
C ILE A 421 -23.67 -17.31 1.44
N ASN A 422 -22.80 -16.91 0.51
CA ASN A 422 -21.59 -16.16 0.80
C ASN A 422 -21.93 -14.67 0.98
N ILE A 423 -21.62 -14.13 2.15
CA ILE A 423 -21.90 -12.73 2.50
C ILE A 423 -20.57 -12.02 2.70
N SER A 424 -20.36 -10.92 1.96
CA SER A 424 -19.21 -10.06 2.16
C SER A 424 -19.35 -9.27 3.46
N PRO A 425 -18.41 -9.37 4.42
CA PRO A 425 -18.38 -8.48 5.57
C PRO A 425 -18.36 -7.00 5.16
N ALA A 426 -17.60 -6.65 4.12
CA ALA A 426 -17.47 -5.29 3.65
C ALA A 426 -18.82 -4.69 3.17
N GLU A 427 -19.66 -5.48 2.51
CA GLU A 427 -21.00 -5.02 2.11
C GLU A 427 -21.89 -4.70 3.31
N VAL A 428 -21.83 -5.52 4.37
CA VAL A 428 -22.61 -5.29 5.59
C VAL A 428 -22.05 -4.09 6.38
N GLU A 429 -20.74 -3.94 6.40
CA GLU A 429 -20.06 -2.78 6.98
C GLU A 429 -20.46 -1.48 6.26
N ASP A 430 -20.46 -1.48 4.93
CA ASP A 430 -20.90 -0.31 4.13
C ASP A 430 -22.36 0.08 4.45
N VAL A 431 -23.25 -0.90 4.58
CA VAL A 431 -24.64 -0.66 4.99
C VAL A 431 -24.70 0.01 6.36
N LEU A 432 -23.96 -0.51 7.34
CA LEU A 432 -23.91 0.06 8.69
C LEU A 432 -23.30 1.46 8.70
N MET A 433 -22.24 1.69 7.94
CA MET A 433 -21.55 2.99 7.84
C MET A 433 -22.41 4.11 7.23
N ARG A 434 -23.45 3.77 6.47
CA ARG A 434 -24.44 4.76 5.97
C ARG A 434 -25.37 5.29 7.04
N HIS A 435 -25.40 4.68 8.22
CA HIS A 435 -26.17 5.22 9.34
C HIS A 435 -25.47 6.45 9.92
N PRO A 436 -26.19 7.60 10.11
CA PRO A 436 -25.56 8.88 10.51
C PRO A 436 -24.80 8.82 11.83
N ALA A 437 -25.20 7.97 12.75
CA ALA A 437 -24.57 7.81 14.07
C ALA A 437 -23.37 6.85 14.09
N VAL A 438 -23.00 6.20 12.98
CA VAL A 438 -21.92 5.20 12.92
C VAL A 438 -20.62 5.86 12.48
N ALA A 439 -19.55 5.67 13.25
CA ALA A 439 -18.19 6.10 12.92
C ALA A 439 -17.37 4.97 12.30
N MET A 440 -17.55 3.73 12.79
CA MET A 440 -16.84 2.56 12.28
C MET A 440 -17.69 1.31 12.48
N ALA A 441 -17.63 0.37 11.54
CA ALA A 441 -18.25 -0.94 11.65
C ALA A 441 -17.26 -2.04 11.27
N GLY A 442 -17.36 -3.19 11.95
CA GLY A 442 -16.61 -4.39 11.63
C GLY A 442 -17.52 -5.60 11.74
N VAL A 443 -17.54 -6.45 10.70
CA VAL A 443 -18.43 -7.61 10.63
C VAL A 443 -17.64 -8.90 10.50
N VAL A 444 -18.02 -9.92 11.24
CA VAL A 444 -17.38 -11.24 11.22
C VAL A 444 -18.43 -12.36 11.27
N GLY A 445 -18.08 -13.51 10.68
CA GLY A 445 -18.81 -14.75 10.83
C GLY A 445 -18.41 -15.48 12.11
N VAL A 446 -19.41 -16.00 12.84
CA VAL A 446 -19.22 -16.88 14.00
C VAL A 446 -19.89 -18.20 13.72
N PRO A 447 -19.21 -19.36 13.92
CA PRO A 447 -19.77 -20.66 13.65
C PRO A 447 -21.12 -20.92 14.36
N ASP A 448 -22.11 -21.36 13.60
CA ASP A 448 -23.44 -21.71 14.07
C ASP A 448 -23.85 -23.08 13.52
N PRO A 449 -24.36 -24.00 14.37
CA PRO A 449 -24.68 -25.36 13.94
C PRO A 449 -25.87 -25.48 12.98
N ILE A 450 -26.71 -24.43 12.88
CA ILE A 450 -27.90 -24.41 12.02
C ILE A 450 -27.66 -23.65 10.73
N GLN A 451 -27.07 -22.47 10.84
CA GLN A 451 -26.89 -21.57 9.71
C GLN A 451 -25.48 -21.60 9.07
N GLY A 452 -24.57 -22.42 9.61
CA GLY A 452 -23.16 -22.43 9.25
C GLY A 452 -22.41 -21.31 9.97
N GLU A 453 -22.72 -20.05 9.67
CA GLU A 453 -22.19 -18.89 10.40
C GLU A 453 -23.30 -17.86 10.67
N LEU A 454 -23.20 -17.17 11.81
CA LEU A 454 -23.99 -15.98 12.15
C LEU A 454 -23.19 -14.71 11.81
N LEU A 455 -23.88 -13.68 11.33
CA LEU A 455 -23.32 -12.35 11.14
C LEU A 455 -23.28 -11.61 12.47
N VAL A 456 -22.08 -11.31 12.97
CA VAL A 456 -21.89 -10.49 14.17
C VAL A 456 -21.24 -9.18 13.75
N ALA A 457 -21.93 -8.05 13.98
CA ALA A 457 -21.44 -6.71 13.71
C ALA A 457 -20.99 -6.04 15.01
N PHE A 458 -19.86 -5.35 14.93
CA PHE A 458 -19.36 -4.45 15.97
C PHE A 458 -19.40 -3.04 15.42
N VAL A 459 -19.96 -2.10 16.19
CA VAL A 459 -20.18 -0.73 15.76
C VAL A 459 -19.58 0.25 16.76
N VAL A 460 -18.81 1.22 16.27
CA VAL A 460 -18.36 2.38 17.06
C VAL A 460 -19.23 3.57 16.67
N PRO A 461 -19.92 4.18 17.61
CA PRO A 461 -20.70 5.38 17.37
C PRO A 461 -19.82 6.61 17.10
N LYS A 462 -20.36 7.60 16.40
CA LYS A 462 -19.75 8.93 16.34
C LYS A 462 -19.80 9.60 17.74
N PRO A 463 -18.88 10.52 18.02
CA PRO A 463 -18.89 11.26 19.30
C PRO A 463 -20.24 11.92 19.56
N GLY A 464 -20.83 11.66 20.74
CA GLY A 464 -22.12 12.18 21.15
C GLY A 464 -23.34 11.39 20.67
N GLU A 465 -23.16 10.38 19.82
CA GLU A 465 -24.24 9.53 19.33
C GLU A 465 -24.37 8.24 20.15
N THR A 466 -25.60 7.74 20.30
CA THR A 466 -25.90 6.54 21.08
C THR A 466 -26.89 5.64 20.36
N PRO A 467 -26.56 5.14 19.15
CA PRO A 467 -27.49 4.27 18.41
C PRO A 467 -27.70 2.95 19.16
N THR A 468 -28.90 2.44 19.10
CA THR A 468 -29.21 1.11 19.65
C THR A 468 -29.01 0.00 18.60
N PRO A 469 -28.69 -1.24 19.02
CA PRO A 469 -28.64 -2.39 18.09
C PRO A 469 -29.92 -2.58 17.28
N ALA A 470 -31.09 -2.26 17.86
CA ALA A 470 -32.39 -2.37 17.20
C ALA A 470 -32.56 -1.35 16.07
N GLU A 471 -32.14 -0.11 16.27
CA GLU A 471 -32.14 0.94 15.24
C GLU A 471 -31.21 0.61 14.09
N LEU A 472 -29.98 0.16 14.39
CA LEU A 472 -29.01 -0.25 13.36
C LEU A 472 -29.51 -1.47 12.56
N ALA A 473 -30.13 -2.45 13.22
CA ALA A 473 -30.74 -3.59 12.53
C ALA A 473 -31.95 -3.15 11.68
N ALA A 474 -32.75 -2.17 12.12
CA ALA A 474 -33.85 -1.60 11.34
C ALA A 474 -33.30 -0.86 10.10
N HIS A 475 -32.25 -0.08 10.26
CA HIS A 475 -31.55 0.58 9.16
C HIS A 475 -31.06 -0.43 8.11
N CYS A 476 -30.37 -1.50 8.54
CA CYS A 476 -29.94 -2.57 7.64
C CYS A 476 -31.12 -3.22 6.89
N ARG A 477 -32.24 -3.48 7.58
CA ARG A 477 -33.44 -4.06 6.95
C ARG A 477 -34.07 -3.15 5.90
N ALA A 478 -33.95 -1.84 6.06
CA ALA A 478 -34.52 -0.87 5.13
C ALA A 478 -33.77 -0.77 3.80
N ILE A 479 -32.46 -1.06 3.78
CA ILE A 479 -31.61 -0.79 2.62
C ILE A 479 -30.83 -2.03 2.10
N ALA A 480 -30.88 -3.14 2.81
CA ALA A 480 -30.18 -4.36 2.42
C ALA A 480 -31.10 -5.59 2.42
N SER A 481 -30.70 -6.61 1.66
CA SER A 481 -31.39 -7.90 1.66
C SER A 481 -31.38 -8.53 3.06
N ARG A 482 -32.47 -9.23 3.41
CA ARG A 482 -32.69 -9.80 4.76
C ARG A 482 -31.52 -10.65 5.27
N TYR A 483 -30.87 -11.40 4.38
CA TYR A 483 -29.74 -12.27 4.75
C TYR A 483 -28.45 -11.49 5.13
N LYS A 484 -28.35 -10.21 4.73
CA LYS A 484 -27.24 -9.29 5.08
C LYS A 484 -27.47 -8.53 6.39
N VAL A 485 -28.63 -8.68 7.00
CA VAL A 485 -28.89 -8.07 8.31
C VAL A 485 -28.12 -8.83 9.38
N PRO A 486 -27.30 -8.16 10.20
CA PRO A 486 -26.57 -8.81 11.28
C PRO A 486 -27.50 -9.52 12.26
N ASP A 487 -27.15 -10.76 12.63
CA ASP A 487 -27.86 -11.54 13.65
C ASP A 487 -27.63 -10.96 15.05
N ARG A 488 -26.48 -10.29 15.19
CA ARG A 488 -26.08 -9.64 16.43
C ARG A 488 -25.32 -8.35 16.14
N ILE A 489 -25.64 -7.28 16.86
CA ILE A 489 -24.92 -6.00 16.79
C ILE A 489 -24.43 -5.65 18.20
N GLU A 490 -23.13 -5.38 18.35
CA GLU A 490 -22.46 -4.98 19.57
C GLU A 490 -21.91 -3.56 19.42
N ILE A 491 -22.30 -2.69 20.34
CA ILE A 491 -21.74 -1.32 20.39
C ILE A 491 -20.44 -1.37 21.19
N ARG A 492 -19.40 -0.73 20.67
CA ARG A 492 -18.06 -0.66 21.26
C ARG A 492 -17.51 0.75 21.21
N GLU A 493 -16.61 1.09 22.11
CA GLU A 493 -15.88 2.36 22.08
C GLU A 493 -14.80 2.35 20.99
N THR A 494 -14.17 1.21 20.78
CA THR A 494 -13.11 1.02 19.78
C THR A 494 -13.18 -0.38 19.15
N LEU A 495 -12.61 -0.53 17.95
CA LEU A 495 -12.38 -1.82 17.31
C LEU A 495 -10.88 -2.10 17.20
N PRO A 496 -10.46 -3.39 17.20
CA PRO A 496 -9.08 -3.74 16.94
C PRO A 496 -8.71 -3.39 15.49
N VAL A 497 -7.74 -2.51 15.35
CA VAL A 497 -7.22 -2.08 14.05
C VAL A 497 -5.69 -2.19 14.03
N THR A 498 -5.13 -2.41 12.86
CA THR A 498 -3.69 -2.32 12.65
C THR A 498 -3.23 -0.86 12.82
N VAL A 499 -1.93 -0.63 12.90
CA VAL A 499 -1.33 0.73 12.88
C VAL A 499 -1.72 1.55 11.64
N THR A 500 -2.23 0.89 10.61
CA THR A 500 -2.73 1.48 9.36
C THR A 500 -4.23 1.77 9.37
N GLY A 501 -4.91 1.47 10.48
CA GLY A 501 -6.36 1.61 10.61
C GLY A 501 -7.18 0.49 9.96
N LYS A 502 -6.55 -0.59 9.45
CA LYS A 502 -7.26 -1.73 8.91
C LYS A 502 -7.81 -2.60 10.03
N LEU A 503 -9.08 -3.02 9.94
CA LEU A 503 -9.73 -3.92 10.90
C LEU A 503 -8.95 -5.25 11.04
N MET A 504 -8.67 -5.63 12.28
CA MET A 504 -8.08 -6.92 12.64
C MET A 504 -9.19 -7.95 12.82
N ARG A 505 -9.71 -8.49 11.70
CA ARG A 505 -10.87 -9.41 11.72
C ARG A 505 -10.63 -10.67 12.52
N ARG A 506 -9.39 -11.15 12.61
CA ARG A 506 -9.03 -12.29 13.46
C ARG A 506 -9.36 -12.01 14.93
N ASP A 507 -9.02 -10.84 15.41
CA ASP A 507 -9.25 -10.43 16.79
C ASP A 507 -10.75 -10.18 17.03
N LEU A 508 -11.45 -9.58 16.06
CA LEU A 508 -12.90 -9.45 16.09
C LEU A 508 -13.61 -10.83 16.15
N LYS A 509 -13.14 -11.82 15.39
CA LYS A 509 -13.66 -13.20 15.45
C LYS A 509 -13.46 -13.81 16.85
N GLN A 510 -12.32 -13.61 17.48
CA GLN A 510 -12.06 -14.08 18.85
C GLN A 510 -12.99 -13.39 19.86
N ILE A 511 -13.16 -12.08 19.75
CA ILE A 511 -14.11 -11.33 20.59
C ILE A 511 -15.53 -11.85 20.37
N ALA A 512 -15.95 -12.02 19.12
CA ALA A 512 -17.29 -12.52 18.79
C ALA A 512 -17.54 -13.93 19.35
N ALA A 513 -16.55 -14.81 19.27
CA ALA A 513 -16.64 -16.18 19.80
C ALA A 513 -16.77 -16.22 21.34
N SER A 514 -16.24 -15.21 22.05
CA SER A 514 -16.33 -15.09 23.51
C SER A 514 -17.65 -14.49 24.00
N LEU A 515 -18.49 -13.95 23.10
CA LEU A 515 -19.77 -13.37 23.47
C LEU A 515 -20.75 -14.46 23.95
N PRO A 516 -21.53 -14.21 25.01
CA PRO A 516 -22.55 -15.15 25.46
C PRO A 516 -23.54 -15.45 24.32
N ARG A 517 -23.80 -16.72 24.06
CA ARG A 517 -24.83 -17.12 23.08
C ARG A 517 -26.17 -16.54 23.52
N LYS A 518 -26.75 -15.60 22.78
CA LYS A 518 -28.16 -15.25 22.95
C LYS A 518 -28.96 -16.41 22.40
N SER A 519 -29.81 -17.02 23.25
CA SER A 519 -30.84 -17.93 22.76
C SER A 519 -31.65 -17.18 21.71
N VAL A 520 -31.66 -17.73 20.48
CA VAL A 520 -32.59 -17.30 19.44
C VAL A 520 -33.98 -17.64 19.97
N ALA A 521 -34.74 -16.62 20.36
CA ALA A 521 -36.14 -16.78 20.71
C ALA A 521 -36.99 -16.86 19.44
#